data_0c8a2863ac19a8b2dd85fda1fd6ab2e6
#
_entry.id   0c8a2863ac19a8b2dd85fda1fd6ab2e6
#
_cell.length_a   1.000
_cell.length_b   1.000
_cell.length_c   1.000
_cell.angle_alpha   90.00
_cell.angle_beta   90.00
_cell.angle_gamma   90.00
#
_symmetry.space_group_name_H-M   'P 1'
#
loop_
_entity.id
_entity.type
_entity.pdbx_description
1 polymer ?
#
loop_
_entity_poly.entity_id
_entity_poly.type
_entity_poly.pdbx_seq_one_letter_code
_entity_poly.pdbx_strand_id
1 'polypeptide(L)'
;MTPIGSLSFQYAEGIKGFNSQKGLFDVTVEGDATATAFKLTSKLVSNTLTQLDTSGSTLNVGVNYNGAAVEKTAETTMIDTSAGILGGNLSALSNAYNQAVRTSAQDQFTFTIIGATSDGTTAVTDFSTLPEGIWSGDVSVEFNATWTA
;
A
#
# COMPACT_ATOMS: atom_id res chain seq x y z
N MET A 1 -10.23 -0.25 -8.61
CA MET A 1 -8.84 0.15 -8.44
C MET A 1 -7.91 -0.99 -8.74
N THR A 2 -6.75 -0.67 -9.22
CA THR A 2 -5.81 -1.68 -9.71
C THR A 2 -4.90 -2.17 -8.59
N PRO A 3 -4.65 -3.48 -8.48
CA PRO A 3 -3.64 -4.00 -7.56
C PRO A 3 -2.26 -3.40 -7.85
N ILE A 4 -1.44 -3.32 -6.81
CA ILE A 4 -0.07 -2.76 -6.92
C ILE A 4 0.78 -3.58 -7.89
N GLY A 5 0.54 -4.87 -7.98
CA GLY A 5 1.31 -5.78 -8.82
C GLY A 5 2.31 -6.60 -8.01
N SER A 6 3.13 -7.36 -8.71
CA SER A 6 4.10 -8.24 -8.08
C SER A 6 5.26 -7.47 -7.49
N LEU A 7 5.64 -7.84 -6.26
CA LEU A 7 6.84 -7.36 -5.60
C LEU A 7 7.78 -8.52 -5.32
N SER A 8 9.07 -8.26 -5.43
CA SER A 8 10.11 -9.21 -5.07
C SER A 8 11.06 -8.58 -4.07
N PHE A 9 11.32 -9.30 -3.00
CA PHE A 9 12.27 -8.85 -1.98
C PHE A 9 13.39 -9.85 -1.85
N GLN A 10 14.60 -9.33 -1.69
CA GLN A 10 15.77 -10.13 -1.44
C GLN A 10 16.39 -9.72 -0.12
N TYR A 11 16.76 -10.71 0.70
CA TYR A 11 17.41 -10.43 1.97
C TYR A 11 18.77 -9.77 1.73
N ALA A 12 19.01 -8.66 2.41
CA ALA A 12 20.28 -7.94 2.35
C ALA A 12 21.13 -8.32 3.55
N GLU A 13 22.04 -9.27 3.36
CA GLU A 13 22.83 -9.84 4.44
C GLU A 13 23.69 -8.79 5.16
N GLY A 14 24.24 -7.83 4.42
CA GLY A 14 25.09 -6.79 4.98
C GLY A 14 24.40 -5.90 6.01
N ILE A 15 23.07 -5.73 5.88
CA ILE A 15 22.28 -4.95 6.84
C ILE A 15 21.33 -5.81 7.66
N LYS A 16 21.39 -7.11 7.49
CA LYS A 16 20.58 -8.12 8.19
C LYS A 16 19.09 -7.85 8.14
N GLY A 17 18.61 -7.47 6.97
CA GLY A 17 17.21 -7.16 6.76
C GLY A 17 16.88 -7.03 5.27
N PHE A 18 15.71 -6.49 4.99
CA PHE A 18 15.24 -6.28 3.63
C PHE A 18 15.21 -4.80 3.33
N ASN A 19 15.60 -4.44 2.10
CA ASN A 19 15.51 -3.06 1.64
C ASN A 19 14.04 -2.66 1.46
N SER A 20 13.71 -1.43 1.85
CA SER A 20 12.40 -0.88 1.53
C SER A 20 12.30 -0.61 0.03
N GLN A 21 11.08 -0.69 -0.49
CA GLN A 21 10.79 -0.41 -1.89
C GLN A 21 9.64 0.59 -1.97
N LYS A 22 9.55 1.29 -3.10
CA LYS A 22 8.49 2.25 -3.35
C LYS A 22 7.70 1.82 -4.58
N GLY A 23 6.38 1.97 -4.50
CA GLY A 23 5.49 1.70 -5.62
C GLY A 23 4.65 2.93 -5.94
N LEU A 24 4.67 3.33 -7.19
CA LEU A 24 3.85 4.46 -7.66
C LEU A 24 2.44 3.97 -7.96
N PHE A 25 1.47 4.82 -7.70
CA PHE A 25 0.08 4.56 -8.08
C PHE A 25 -0.57 5.82 -8.61
N ASP A 26 -1.52 5.64 -9.52
CA ASP A 26 -2.34 6.71 -10.06
C ASP A 26 -3.77 6.55 -9.56
N VAL A 27 -4.37 7.64 -9.15
CA VAL A 27 -5.79 7.68 -8.78
C VAL A 27 -6.48 8.65 -9.72
N THR A 28 -7.54 8.18 -10.37
CA THR A 28 -8.38 9.01 -11.22
C THR A 28 -9.78 9.03 -10.65
N VAL A 29 -10.32 10.22 -10.44
CA VAL A 29 -11.69 10.39 -9.97
C VAL A 29 -12.48 11.27 -10.94
N GLU A 30 -13.77 10.98 -11.07
CA GLU A 30 -14.70 11.88 -11.74
C GLU A 30 -15.39 12.72 -10.67
N GLY A 31 -15.23 14.03 -10.77
CA GLY A 31 -15.84 14.94 -9.83
C GLY A 31 -17.35 15.03 -10.01
N ASP A 32 -18.02 15.50 -8.98
CA ASP A 32 -19.47 15.73 -8.96
C ASP A 32 -19.72 17.18 -8.56
N ALA A 33 -20.33 17.95 -9.46
CA ALA A 33 -20.57 19.37 -9.24
C ALA A 33 -21.49 19.64 -8.02
N THR A 34 -22.23 18.63 -7.56
CA THR A 34 -23.09 18.75 -6.37
C THR A 34 -22.38 18.35 -5.07
N ALA A 35 -21.16 17.84 -5.15
CA ALA A 35 -20.45 17.36 -3.97
C ALA A 35 -20.00 18.51 -3.08
N THR A 36 -20.17 18.35 -1.77
CA THR A 36 -19.71 19.30 -0.76
C THR A 36 -18.54 18.75 0.06
N ALA A 37 -18.25 17.45 -0.04
CA ALA A 37 -17.13 16.81 0.63
C ALA A 37 -16.67 15.59 -0.15
N PHE A 38 -15.41 15.23 0.03
CA PHE A 38 -14.79 14.08 -0.61
C PHE A 38 -13.89 13.36 0.38
N LYS A 39 -13.93 12.04 0.36
CA LYS A 39 -13.08 11.19 1.18
C LYS A 39 -12.49 10.07 0.34
N LEU A 40 -11.19 9.87 0.43
CA LEU A 40 -10.46 8.78 -0.19
C LEU A 40 -9.71 8.00 0.87
N THR A 41 -9.92 6.69 0.89
CA THR A 41 -9.25 5.80 1.84
C THR A 41 -8.57 4.67 1.10
N SER A 42 -7.61 4.04 1.76
CA SER A 42 -6.95 2.83 1.28
C SER A 42 -6.96 1.76 2.35
N LYS A 43 -7.01 0.51 1.92
CA LYS A 43 -7.03 -0.66 2.79
C LYS A 43 -6.22 -1.77 2.16
N LEU A 44 -5.39 -2.43 2.96
CA LEU A 44 -4.56 -3.52 2.49
C LEU A 44 -5.41 -4.77 2.31
N VAL A 45 -5.31 -5.42 1.14
CA VAL A 45 -6.07 -6.63 0.83
C VAL A 45 -5.18 -7.86 0.96
N SER A 46 -4.01 -7.86 0.32
CA SER A 46 -3.07 -8.97 0.39
C SER A 46 -1.65 -8.44 0.45
N ASN A 47 -0.81 -9.09 1.27
CA ASN A 47 0.55 -8.61 1.53
C ASN A 47 1.55 -9.72 1.83
N THR A 48 1.27 -10.97 1.44
CA THR A 48 2.17 -12.08 1.72
C THR A 48 2.94 -12.46 0.47
N LEU A 49 4.26 -12.56 0.61
CA LEU A 49 5.16 -13.07 -0.42
C LEU A 49 5.63 -14.45 -0.01
N THR A 50 5.85 -15.32 -1.00
CA THR A 50 6.32 -16.69 -0.78
C THR A 50 7.65 -16.89 -1.48
N GLN A 51 8.57 -17.61 -0.84
CA GLN A 51 9.84 -17.92 -1.44
C GLN A 51 9.66 -18.78 -2.69
N LEU A 52 10.46 -18.51 -3.71
CA LEU A 52 10.33 -19.18 -5.02
C LEU A 52 10.81 -20.64 -5.03
N ASP A 53 11.49 -21.07 -3.97
CA ASP A 53 11.91 -22.46 -3.83
C ASP A 53 10.89 -23.27 -3.03
N THR A 54 11.30 -24.44 -2.53
CA THR A 54 10.41 -25.37 -1.84
C THR A 54 10.34 -25.20 -0.33
N SER A 55 10.97 -24.18 0.24
CA SER A 55 11.00 -23.99 1.68
C SER A 55 9.65 -23.62 2.28
N GLY A 56 8.80 -22.97 1.51
CA GLY A 56 7.52 -22.43 1.99
C GLY A 56 7.66 -21.16 2.83
N SER A 57 8.86 -20.60 2.97
CA SER A 57 9.08 -19.37 3.70
C SER A 57 8.24 -18.22 3.16
N THR A 58 7.66 -17.41 4.04
CA THR A 58 6.83 -16.27 3.66
C THR A 58 7.33 -14.99 4.31
N LEU A 59 7.04 -13.87 3.63
CA LEU A 59 7.27 -12.53 4.15
C LEU A 59 5.95 -11.78 4.16
N ASN A 60 5.74 -11.01 5.22
CA ASN A 60 4.62 -10.07 5.27
C ASN A 60 5.12 -8.67 4.96
N VAL A 61 4.47 -8.04 4.01
CA VAL A 61 4.83 -6.69 3.55
C VAL A 61 3.99 -5.66 4.29
N GLY A 62 4.66 -4.68 4.89
CA GLY A 62 4.01 -3.51 5.43
C GLY A 62 3.92 -2.44 4.36
N VAL A 63 2.76 -1.81 4.25
CA VAL A 63 2.51 -0.74 3.30
C VAL A 63 2.30 0.55 4.08
N ASN A 64 3.06 1.57 3.73
CA ASN A 64 2.93 2.90 4.33
C ASN A 64 2.58 3.92 3.26
N TYR A 65 1.67 4.81 3.60
CA TYR A 65 1.34 5.97 2.81
C TYR A 65 1.60 7.21 3.65
N ASN A 66 2.57 8.02 3.22
CA ASN A 66 2.89 9.31 3.85
C ASN A 66 3.11 9.18 5.38
N GLY A 67 3.78 8.09 5.79
CA GLY A 67 4.08 7.80 7.19
C GLY A 67 2.99 7.06 7.95
N ALA A 68 1.83 6.82 7.35
CA ALA A 68 0.74 6.08 7.97
C ALA A 68 0.67 4.65 7.42
N ALA A 69 0.46 3.68 8.29
CA ALA A 69 0.32 2.29 7.87
C ALA A 69 -1.03 2.07 7.18
N VAL A 70 -0.98 1.37 6.03
CA VAL A 70 -2.18 0.90 5.34
C VAL A 70 -2.46 -0.51 5.85
N GLU A 71 -3.59 -0.72 6.50
CA GLU A 71 -3.87 -1.93 7.24
C GLU A 71 -5.00 -2.75 6.63
N LYS A 72 -5.06 -4.04 6.99
CA LYS A 72 -6.13 -4.95 6.57
C LYS A 72 -7.40 -4.78 7.40
N THR A 73 -7.28 -4.31 8.62
CA THR A 73 -8.38 -4.29 9.59
C THR A 73 -9.10 -2.96 9.63
N ALA A 74 -8.52 -1.92 9.07
CA ALA A 74 -9.11 -0.58 9.06
C ALA A 74 -8.66 0.20 7.84
N GLU A 75 -9.49 1.11 7.37
CA GLU A 75 -9.15 2.00 6.28
C GLU A 75 -8.19 3.09 6.75
N THR A 76 -7.24 3.44 5.89
CA THR A 76 -6.34 4.58 6.12
C THR A 76 -6.82 5.75 5.27
N THR A 77 -7.07 6.89 5.92
CA THR A 77 -7.56 8.09 5.23
C THR A 77 -6.43 8.76 4.48
N MET A 78 -6.63 8.97 3.19
CA MET A 78 -5.70 9.68 2.31
C MET A 78 -6.17 11.10 2.07
N ILE A 79 -7.46 11.28 1.84
CA ILE A 79 -8.12 12.56 1.68
C ILE A 79 -9.40 12.54 2.50
N ASP A 80 -9.63 13.59 3.27
CA ASP A 80 -10.91 13.85 3.92
C ASP A 80 -11.09 15.37 4.00
N THR A 81 -11.82 15.94 3.07
CA THR A 81 -11.97 17.39 2.99
C THR A 81 -12.72 17.95 4.19
N SER A 82 -13.60 17.17 4.80
CA SER A 82 -14.32 17.59 6.01
C SER A 82 -13.41 17.70 7.23
N ALA A 83 -12.31 16.95 7.26
CA ALA A 83 -11.32 16.98 8.32
C ALA A 83 -10.08 17.81 7.98
N GLY A 84 -10.06 18.46 6.82
CA GLY A 84 -8.92 19.25 6.35
C GLY A 84 -7.74 18.43 5.87
N ILE A 85 -7.93 17.15 5.57
CA ILE A 85 -6.89 16.27 5.03
C ILE A 85 -6.97 16.33 3.50
N LEU A 86 -6.00 17.00 2.87
CA LEU A 86 -6.05 17.33 1.45
C LEU A 86 -5.25 16.39 0.55
N GLY A 87 -4.48 15.48 1.12
CA GLY A 87 -3.83 14.40 0.39
C GLY A 87 -2.47 14.69 -0.19
N GLY A 88 -1.80 15.77 0.19
CA GLY A 88 -0.44 16.06 -0.26
C GLY A 88 -0.31 16.00 -1.79
N ASN A 89 0.41 15.01 -2.32
CA ASN A 89 0.58 14.84 -3.77
C ASN A 89 -0.73 14.51 -4.50
N LEU A 90 -1.77 14.10 -3.77
CA LEU A 90 -3.10 13.85 -4.32
C LEU A 90 -4.02 15.07 -4.22
N SER A 91 -3.49 16.24 -3.87
CA SER A 91 -4.30 17.44 -3.64
C SER A 91 -5.09 17.92 -4.86
N ALA A 92 -4.68 17.53 -6.07
CA ALA A 92 -5.47 17.81 -7.27
C ALA A 92 -6.87 17.21 -7.17
N LEU A 93 -7.02 16.05 -6.51
CA LEU A 93 -8.31 15.40 -6.31
C LEU A 93 -9.16 16.18 -5.31
N SER A 94 -8.57 16.66 -4.22
CA SER A 94 -9.28 17.43 -3.22
C SER A 94 -9.67 18.83 -3.72
N ASN A 95 -9.02 19.32 -4.75
CA ASN A 95 -9.35 20.60 -5.36
C ASN A 95 -10.38 20.50 -6.47
N ALA A 96 -10.58 19.33 -7.05
CA ALA A 96 -11.44 19.16 -8.24
C ALA A 96 -12.61 18.19 -8.01
N TYR A 97 -12.77 17.61 -6.83
CA TYR A 97 -13.82 16.61 -6.58
C TYR A 97 -15.24 17.19 -6.79
N ASN A 98 -15.39 18.49 -6.60
CA ASN A 98 -16.68 19.18 -6.71
C ASN A 98 -16.87 19.87 -8.07
N GLN A 99 -16.10 19.49 -9.06
CA GLN A 99 -16.25 19.93 -10.44
C GLN A 99 -16.58 18.73 -11.30
N ALA A 100 -17.38 18.91 -12.32
CA ALA A 100 -17.79 17.83 -13.22
C ALA A 100 -16.68 17.50 -14.22
N VAL A 101 -15.48 17.17 -13.72
CA VAL A 101 -14.31 16.87 -14.53
C VAL A 101 -13.63 15.61 -14.00
N ARG A 102 -12.89 14.94 -14.89
CA ARG A 102 -12.03 13.82 -14.50
C ARG A 102 -10.67 14.37 -14.10
N THR A 103 -10.20 13.98 -12.93
CA THR A 103 -8.92 14.45 -12.39
C THR A 103 -8.08 13.25 -11.93
N SER A 104 -6.81 13.28 -12.28
CA SER A 104 -5.85 12.23 -11.88
C SER A 104 -4.76 12.85 -11.03
N ALA A 105 -4.26 12.04 -10.09
CA ALA A 105 -3.09 12.39 -9.30
C ALA A 105 -2.25 11.14 -9.06
N GLN A 106 -0.96 11.33 -8.83
CA GLN A 106 -0.01 10.25 -8.60
C GLN A 106 0.66 10.42 -7.24
N ASP A 107 0.84 9.30 -6.55
CA ASP A 107 1.59 9.26 -5.31
C ASP A 107 2.29 7.91 -5.19
N GLN A 108 2.84 7.60 -4.04
CA GLN A 108 3.57 6.36 -3.84
C GLN A 108 3.29 5.74 -2.48
N PHE A 109 3.36 4.42 -2.44
CA PHE A 109 3.46 3.66 -1.19
C PHE A 109 4.91 3.30 -0.94
N THR A 110 5.26 3.12 0.34
CA THR A 110 6.53 2.54 0.76
C THR A 110 6.25 1.14 1.29
N PHE A 111 7.00 0.16 0.79
CA PHE A 111 6.84 -1.24 1.17
C PHE A 111 8.05 -1.68 2.00
N THR A 112 7.77 -2.30 3.15
CA THR A 112 8.81 -2.84 4.04
C THR A 112 8.38 -4.23 4.48
N ILE A 113 9.33 -5.03 4.96
CA ILE A 113 9.01 -6.34 5.53
C ILE A 113 8.75 -6.17 7.01
N ILE A 114 7.55 -6.55 7.45
CA ILE A 114 7.11 -6.40 8.84
C ILE A 114 7.02 -7.73 9.58
N GLY A 115 7.15 -8.84 8.88
CA GLY A 115 7.13 -10.17 9.48
C GLY A 115 7.59 -11.21 8.50
N ALA A 116 7.96 -12.38 9.00
CA ALA A 116 8.45 -13.47 8.17
C ALA A 116 8.22 -14.81 8.85
N THR A 117 8.15 -15.87 8.03
CA THR A 117 8.20 -17.25 8.51
C THR A 117 9.34 -18.00 7.80
N SER A 118 9.86 -19.05 8.45
CA SER A 118 10.90 -19.88 7.84
C SER A 118 10.33 -20.97 6.94
N ASP A 119 9.09 -21.39 7.19
CA ASP A 119 8.46 -22.53 6.52
C ASP A 119 6.98 -22.33 6.21
N GLY A 120 6.47 -21.13 6.37
CA GLY A 120 5.06 -20.78 6.18
C GLY A 120 4.25 -20.80 7.48
N THR A 121 4.77 -21.34 8.57
CA THR A 121 4.06 -21.44 9.85
C THR A 121 4.87 -20.93 11.04
N THR A 122 6.20 -21.06 11.00
CA THR A 122 7.07 -20.68 12.12
C THR A 122 7.51 -19.24 12.00
N ALA A 123 7.03 -18.38 12.88
CA ALA A 123 7.38 -16.97 12.89
C ALA A 123 8.86 -16.75 13.19
N VAL A 124 9.47 -15.80 12.49
CA VAL A 124 10.90 -15.48 12.63
C VAL A 124 11.04 -14.01 12.96
N THR A 125 11.79 -13.69 14.00
CA THR A 125 12.11 -12.31 14.37
C THR A 125 13.50 -11.88 13.92
N ASP A 126 14.42 -12.84 13.76
CA ASP A 126 15.76 -12.60 13.23
C ASP A 126 15.79 -13.06 11.76
N PHE A 127 15.75 -12.12 10.84
CA PHE A 127 15.69 -12.42 9.41
C PHE A 127 16.95 -13.08 8.88
N SER A 128 18.07 -13.01 9.62
CA SER A 128 19.29 -13.71 9.22
C SER A 128 19.17 -15.24 9.29
N THR A 129 18.15 -15.75 9.98
CA THR A 129 17.87 -17.18 10.06
C THR A 129 17.01 -17.71 8.91
N LEU A 130 16.52 -16.83 8.06
CA LEU A 130 15.70 -17.22 6.90
C LEU A 130 16.54 -17.95 5.85
N PRO A 131 15.94 -18.88 5.08
CA PRO A 131 16.64 -19.47 3.93
C PRO A 131 17.04 -18.39 2.93
N GLU A 132 18.16 -18.60 2.26
CA GLU A 132 18.55 -17.71 1.16
C GLU A 132 17.60 -17.87 -0.02
N GLY A 133 17.32 -16.76 -0.71
CA GLY A 133 16.49 -16.81 -1.91
C GLY A 133 15.73 -15.52 -2.15
N ILE A 134 14.75 -15.64 -3.02
CA ILE A 134 13.90 -14.52 -3.43
C ILE A 134 12.45 -14.87 -3.08
N TRP A 135 11.76 -13.92 -2.48
CA TRP A 135 10.33 -14.01 -2.19
C TRP A 135 9.57 -13.15 -3.17
N SER A 136 8.45 -13.68 -3.68
CA SER A 136 7.65 -13.01 -4.69
C SER A 136 6.17 -13.21 -4.41
N GLY A 137 5.37 -12.28 -4.85
CA GLY A 137 3.93 -12.32 -4.71
C GLY A 137 3.31 -10.97 -5.02
N ASP A 138 2.00 -10.88 -4.81
CA ASP A 138 1.25 -9.66 -5.06
C ASP A 138 0.90 -8.95 -3.76
N VAL A 139 1.10 -7.65 -3.75
CA VAL A 139 0.57 -6.77 -2.71
C VAL A 139 -0.59 -6.00 -3.32
N SER A 140 -1.77 -6.14 -2.74
CA SER A 140 -2.98 -5.51 -3.26
C SER A 140 -3.54 -4.53 -2.25
N VAL A 141 -3.89 -3.34 -2.72
CA VAL A 141 -4.49 -2.27 -1.93
C VAL A 141 -5.81 -1.89 -2.58
N GLU A 142 -6.85 -1.80 -1.78
CA GLU A 142 -8.17 -1.34 -2.21
C GLU A 142 -8.35 0.12 -1.85
N PHE A 143 -8.82 0.92 -2.81
CA PHE A 143 -9.15 2.32 -2.59
C PHE A 143 -10.67 2.47 -2.54
N ASN A 144 -11.13 3.35 -1.66
CA ASN A 144 -12.55 3.68 -1.56
C ASN A 144 -12.72 5.19 -1.59
N ALA A 145 -13.54 5.67 -2.51
CA ALA A 145 -13.81 7.08 -2.69
C ALA A 145 -15.29 7.38 -2.42
N THR A 146 -15.56 8.41 -1.64
CA THR A 146 -16.92 8.81 -1.26
C THR A 146 -17.10 10.30 -1.50
N TRP A 147 -18.15 10.66 -2.23
CA TRP A 147 -18.59 12.05 -2.40
C TRP A 147 -19.84 12.28 -1.57
N THR A 148 -19.87 13.41 -0.88
CA THR A 148 -21.04 13.83 -0.09
C THR A 148 -21.68 15.02 -0.78
N ALA A 149 -22.95 14.95 -1.03
CA ALA A 149 -23.72 16.04 -1.64
C ALA A 149 -24.21 17.06 -0.61
#